data_f2a92b2358063f7654b362948df2e3c9
#
_entry.id   f2a92b2358063f7654b362948df2e3c9
#
_cell.length_a   1.000
_cell.length_b   1.000
_cell.length_c   1.000
_cell.angle_alpha   90.00
_cell.angle_beta   90.00
_cell.angle_gamma   90.00
#
_symmetry.space_group_name_H-M   'P 1'
#
loop_
_entity.id
_entity.type
_entity.pdbx_description
1 polymer ?
#
loop_
_entity_poly.entity_id
_entity_poly.type
_entity_poly.pdbx_seq_one_letter_code
_entity_poly.pdbx_strand_id
1 'polypeptide(L)'
;LLALLAAALTGCGFSDDSVEELFTLPRMAEEYTGLTQELEALITQGYEYASPTGGRNIQSVQMADLDGDGQQEALAFFRMSSDEKPLKIFVFKIEGDSYARYCTIESSGTAIDSVYYQDLNGDGRRELIVGWRISAEVQTVAVYTVAREPVALMSSGYTRFTIQDLNGDGIPSLLVLRTDADSQPVAEFYGWQDEQMGVAYRCVLSSTMASVNRGSLVSGRLDADTPALYITGVDEQGMAATDILVFRQDLGLVNLA
;
A
#
# COMPACT_ATOMS: atom_id res chain seq x y z
N LEU A 1 -41.17 -26.67 66.23
CA LEU A 1 -40.39 -27.51 65.31
C LEU A 1 -39.58 -26.59 64.36
N LEU A 2 -38.29 -26.41 64.72
CA LEU A 2 -37.34 -25.55 63.95
C LEU A 2 -36.66 -26.42 62.97
N ALA A 3 -36.77 -26.12 61.68
CA ALA A 3 -35.96 -26.75 60.63
C ALA A 3 -34.89 -25.72 60.17
N LEU A 4 -33.60 -26.05 60.45
CA LEU A 4 -32.43 -25.32 59.98
C LEU A 4 -32.24 -25.63 58.51
N LEU A 5 -32.23 -24.59 57.69
CA LEU A 5 -31.83 -24.67 56.31
C LEU A 5 -30.33 -24.29 56.21
N ALA A 6 -29.46 -25.29 56.03
CA ALA A 6 -28.03 -25.04 55.73
C ALA A 6 -27.86 -24.74 54.26
N ALA A 7 -27.54 -23.49 53.93
CA ALA A 7 -27.13 -23.09 52.59
C ALA A 7 -25.65 -23.44 52.43
N ALA A 8 -25.33 -24.38 51.53
CA ALA A 8 -23.97 -24.66 51.11
C ALA A 8 -23.53 -23.58 50.14
N LEU A 9 -22.60 -22.72 50.57
CA LEU A 9 -21.85 -21.83 49.73
C LEU A 9 -20.77 -22.68 48.98
N THR A 10 -21.08 -23.06 47.74
CA THR A 10 -20.05 -23.54 46.85
C THR A 10 -19.24 -22.33 46.36
N GLY A 11 -18.10 -22.11 47.00
CA GLY A 11 -17.12 -21.17 46.52
C GLY A 11 -16.62 -21.59 45.14
N CYS A 12 -16.65 -20.68 44.15
CA CYS A 12 -15.88 -20.81 42.93
C CYS A 12 -14.41 -20.95 43.34
N GLY A 13 -13.83 -22.13 43.08
CA GLY A 13 -12.38 -22.29 43.17
C GLY A 13 -11.73 -21.40 42.15
N PHE A 14 -11.08 -20.35 42.61
CA PHE A 14 -10.02 -19.73 41.84
C PHE A 14 -8.93 -20.78 41.74
N SER A 15 -8.65 -21.25 40.53
CA SER A 15 -7.42 -21.97 40.23
C SER A 15 -6.26 -21.06 40.63
N ASP A 16 -5.31 -21.61 41.35
CA ASP A 16 -4.05 -20.96 41.70
C ASP A 16 -3.20 -20.84 40.43
N ASP A 17 -3.68 -20.05 39.47
CA ASP A 17 -2.84 -19.56 38.39
C ASP A 17 -1.91 -18.57 39.05
N SER A 18 -0.65 -18.95 39.15
CA SER A 18 0.36 -18.19 39.87
C SER A 18 0.41 -16.75 39.35
N VAL A 19 0.52 -15.80 40.27
CA VAL A 19 0.65 -14.37 39.96
C VAL A 19 1.81 -14.09 38.99
N GLU A 20 2.76 -15.04 38.87
CA GLU A 20 3.84 -15.05 37.90
C GLU A 20 3.36 -15.22 36.45
N GLU A 21 2.26 -15.92 36.18
CA GLU A 21 1.70 -16.05 34.83
C GLU A 21 1.08 -14.76 34.30
N LEU A 22 0.59 -13.90 35.21
CA LEU A 22 0.05 -12.57 34.88
C LEU A 22 1.14 -11.55 34.48
N PHE A 23 2.40 -11.82 34.78
CA PHE A 23 3.55 -10.98 34.46
C PHE A 23 4.44 -11.57 33.38
N THR A 24 4.12 -12.75 32.84
CA THR A 24 4.79 -13.23 31.64
C THR A 24 4.33 -12.38 30.45
N LEU A 25 5.28 -11.71 29.78
CA LEU A 25 5.01 -11.07 28.51
C LEU A 25 4.34 -12.10 27.59
N PRO A 26 3.31 -11.72 26.81
CA PRO A 26 2.71 -12.61 25.84
C PRO A 26 3.82 -13.23 25.01
N ARG A 27 3.95 -14.56 25.02
CA ARG A 27 4.88 -15.24 24.14
C ARG A 27 4.43 -14.96 22.72
N MET A 28 5.33 -14.38 21.90
CA MET A 28 5.06 -14.30 20.46
C MET A 28 4.84 -15.73 19.97
N ALA A 29 3.90 -15.91 19.06
CA ALA A 29 3.71 -17.19 18.40
C ALA A 29 5.05 -17.65 17.80
N GLU A 30 5.32 -18.94 17.81
CA GLU A 30 6.63 -19.50 17.40
C GLU A 30 7.00 -19.06 15.97
N GLU A 31 6.01 -18.89 15.10
CA GLU A 31 6.16 -18.39 13.73
C GLU A 31 6.84 -17.01 13.66
N TYR A 32 6.51 -16.08 14.59
CA TYR A 32 7.10 -14.73 14.61
C TYR A 32 8.50 -14.71 15.23
N THR A 33 8.92 -15.77 15.90
CA THR A 33 10.28 -15.85 16.46
C THR A 33 11.32 -15.85 15.33
N GLY A 34 11.08 -16.61 14.26
CA GLY A 34 11.96 -16.62 13.08
C GLY A 34 11.98 -15.27 12.36
N LEU A 35 10.83 -14.60 12.20
CA LEU A 35 10.78 -13.26 11.64
C LEU A 35 11.62 -12.29 12.47
N THR A 36 11.50 -12.32 13.80
CA THR A 36 12.30 -11.47 14.68
C THR A 36 13.79 -11.70 14.50
N GLN A 37 14.22 -12.96 14.40
CA GLN A 37 15.64 -13.30 14.17
C GLN A 37 16.14 -12.76 12.83
N GLU A 38 15.37 -12.88 11.75
CA GLU A 38 15.71 -12.33 10.44
C GLU A 38 15.83 -10.80 10.49
N LEU A 39 14.91 -10.11 11.17
CA LEU A 39 14.95 -8.65 11.31
C LEU A 39 16.16 -8.19 12.16
N GLU A 40 16.45 -8.88 13.25
CA GLU A 40 17.63 -8.61 14.09
C GLU A 40 18.94 -8.84 13.33
N ALA A 41 18.99 -9.87 12.49
CA ALA A 41 20.14 -10.13 11.64
C ALA A 41 20.39 -8.98 10.64
N LEU A 42 19.32 -8.42 10.05
CA LEU A 42 19.44 -7.23 9.19
C LEU A 42 19.98 -6.01 9.95
N ILE A 43 19.45 -5.74 11.14
CA ILE A 43 19.92 -4.64 11.99
C ILE A 43 21.41 -4.83 12.34
N THR A 44 21.83 -6.05 12.66
CA THR A 44 23.23 -6.38 12.95
C THR A 44 24.14 -6.17 11.73
N GLN A 45 23.61 -6.34 10.51
CA GLN A 45 24.33 -6.05 9.26
C GLN A 45 24.42 -4.56 8.95
N GLY A 46 23.77 -3.69 9.73
CA GLY A 46 23.81 -2.23 9.57
C GLY A 46 22.60 -1.65 8.82
N TYR A 47 21.55 -2.44 8.60
CA TYR A 47 20.29 -1.91 8.08
C TYR A 47 19.54 -1.13 9.17
N GLU A 48 18.92 -0.04 8.79
CA GLU A 48 18.08 0.79 9.65
C GLU A 48 16.62 0.74 9.11
N TYR A 49 15.64 0.75 10.01
CA TYR A 49 14.25 0.84 9.56
C TYR A 49 13.97 2.12 8.78
N ALA A 50 13.26 2.00 7.67
CA ALA A 50 12.86 3.09 6.78
C ALA A 50 11.36 3.03 6.48
N SER A 51 10.55 3.33 7.48
CA SER A 51 9.08 3.31 7.35
C SER A 51 8.60 4.20 6.22
N PRO A 52 7.49 3.82 5.53
CA PRO A 52 6.81 4.72 4.62
C PRO A 52 6.39 6.03 5.34
N THR A 53 6.54 7.16 4.67
CA THR A 53 6.32 8.49 5.25
C THR A 53 4.89 8.99 5.11
N GLY A 54 4.08 8.35 4.26
CA GLY A 54 2.70 8.72 3.98
C GLY A 54 1.79 7.52 3.71
N GLY A 55 0.53 7.81 3.38
CA GLY A 55 -0.49 6.79 3.17
C GLY A 55 -1.04 6.22 4.48
N ARG A 56 -1.65 5.04 4.40
CA ARG A 56 -2.23 4.34 5.57
C ARG A 56 -1.25 3.33 6.19
N ASN A 57 -0.33 2.81 5.40
CA ASN A 57 0.59 1.74 5.76
C ASN A 57 1.96 2.36 6.09
N ILE A 58 2.12 2.86 7.32
CA ILE A 58 3.31 3.61 7.78
C ILE A 58 4.21 2.82 8.75
N GLN A 59 3.87 1.58 9.06
CA GLN A 59 4.67 0.73 9.95
C GLN A 59 5.95 0.24 9.23
N SER A 60 7.02 0.05 9.99
CA SER A 60 8.30 -0.48 9.47
C SER A 60 8.22 -1.96 9.09
N VAL A 61 7.29 -2.70 9.67
CA VAL A 61 6.95 -4.08 9.34
C VAL A 61 5.45 -4.17 9.16
N GLN A 62 5.02 -4.73 8.05
CA GLN A 62 3.61 -4.85 7.69
C GLN A 62 3.31 -6.30 7.31
N MET A 63 2.08 -6.72 7.58
CA MET A 63 1.60 -8.06 7.25
C MET A 63 0.51 -7.95 6.19
N ALA A 64 0.63 -8.69 5.12
CA ALA A 64 -0.36 -8.76 4.06
C ALA A 64 -0.29 -10.12 3.35
N ASP A 65 -1.45 -10.70 3.06
CA ASP A 65 -1.57 -11.86 2.17
C ASP A 65 -1.43 -11.35 0.73
N LEU A 66 -0.24 -11.55 0.15
CA LEU A 66 0.10 -11.03 -1.17
C LEU A 66 -0.18 -12.03 -2.29
N ASP A 67 -0.08 -13.32 -2.02
CA ASP A 67 -0.27 -14.34 -3.04
C ASP A 67 -1.62 -15.08 -2.97
N GLY A 68 -2.49 -14.66 -2.03
CA GLY A 68 -3.86 -15.16 -1.91
C GLY A 68 -3.95 -16.58 -1.33
N ASP A 69 -2.91 -17.07 -0.66
CA ASP A 69 -2.90 -18.41 -0.08
C ASP A 69 -3.53 -18.47 1.34
N GLY A 70 -3.90 -17.32 1.89
CA GLY A 70 -4.51 -17.15 3.21
C GLY A 70 -3.49 -17.00 4.34
N GLN A 71 -2.19 -17.10 4.08
CA GLN A 71 -1.12 -16.76 5.01
C GLN A 71 -0.62 -15.34 4.70
N GLN A 72 -0.11 -14.67 5.72
CA GLN A 72 0.40 -13.31 5.53
C GLN A 72 1.90 -13.31 5.32
N GLU A 73 2.36 -12.64 4.27
CA GLU A 73 3.75 -12.26 4.12
C GLU A 73 4.07 -11.08 5.04
N ALA A 74 5.30 -11.07 5.56
CA ALA A 74 5.83 -9.91 6.28
C ALA A 74 6.67 -9.05 5.33
N LEU A 75 6.37 -7.76 5.27
CA LEU A 75 7.14 -6.79 4.52
C LEU A 75 7.87 -5.87 5.49
N ALA A 76 9.17 -5.84 5.42
CA ALA A 76 10.00 -5.00 6.28
C ALA A 76 10.76 -3.96 5.45
N PHE A 77 10.64 -2.71 5.86
CA PHE A 77 11.17 -1.54 5.17
C PHE A 77 12.46 -1.08 5.83
N PHE A 78 13.54 -1.09 5.08
CA PHE A 78 14.87 -0.81 5.56
C PHE A 78 15.64 0.16 4.66
N ARG A 79 16.70 0.71 5.24
CA ARG A 79 17.71 1.49 4.54
C ARG A 79 19.10 0.97 4.91
N MET A 80 19.98 0.94 3.91
CA MET A 80 21.42 0.84 4.10
C MET A 80 22.09 1.97 3.32
N SER A 81 22.53 3.02 4.01
CA SER A 81 23.03 4.26 3.39
C SER A 81 24.31 4.07 2.59
N SER A 82 25.05 2.99 2.80
CA SER A 82 26.28 2.65 2.05
C SER A 82 26.00 1.96 0.71
N ASP A 83 24.75 1.51 0.46
CA ASP A 83 24.39 0.83 -0.77
C ASP A 83 24.07 1.83 -1.90
N GLU A 84 24.32 1.42 -3.15
CA GLU A 84 23.90 2.16 -4.34
C GLU A 84 22.37 2.31 -4.42
N LYS A 85 21.64 1.28 -3.97
CA LYS A 85 20.19 1.28 -3.81
C LYS A 85 19.85 1.19 -2.32
N PRO A 86 19.89 2.31 -1.59
CA PRO A 86 19.82 2.28 -0.15
C PRO A 86 18.49 1.81 0.43
N LEU A 87 17.38 1.99 -0.28
CA LEU A 87 16.06 1.57 0.19
C LEU A 87 15.79 0.12 -0.19
N LYS A 88 15.37 -0.67 0.80
CA LYS A 88 15.05 -2.09 0.66
C LYS A 88 13.68 -2.39 1.22
N ILE A 89 12.90 -3.17 0.49
CA ILE A 89 11.71 -3.83 1.00
C ILE A 89 12.01 -5.32 0.99
N PHE A 90 12.22 -5.89 2.18
CA PHE A 90 12.37 -7.32 2.36
C PHE A 90 11.00 -7.95 2.53
N VAL A 91 10.72 -8.96 1.75
CA VAL A 91 9.50 -9.75 1.87
C VAL A 91 9.88 -11.10 2.46
N PHE A 92 9.21 -11.48 3.52
CA PHE A 92 9.38 -12.78 4.20
C PHE A 92 8.09 -13.57 4.06
N LYS A 93 8.23 -14.86 3.78
CA LYS A 93 7.14 -15.82 3.67
C LYS A 93 7.37 -16.97 4.64
N ILE A 94 6.30 -17.60 5.09
CA ILE A 94 6.40 -18.82 5.93
C ILE A 94 6.91 -19.98 5.06
N GLU A 95 8.05 -20.52 5.44
CA GLU A 95 8.63 -21.74 4.89
C GLU A 95 8.78 -22.77 6.03
N GLY A 96 7.96 -23.80 6.02
CA GLY A 96 7.83 -24.72 7.17
C GLY A 96 7.14 -24.05 8.35
N ASP A 97 7.84 -23.96 9.49
CA ASP A 97 7.29 -23.41 10.74
C ASP A 97 7.79 -21.99 11.04
N SER A 98 8.48 -21.33 10.10
CA SER A 98 9.11 -20.03 10.34
C SER A 98 9.12 -19.15 9.10
N TYR A 99 9.22 -17.83 9.33
CA TYR A 99 9.44 -16.86 8.25
C TYR A 99 10.87 -16.99 7.71
N ALA A 100 10.99 -16.98 6.39
CA ALA A 100 12.25 -16.91 5.66
C ALA A 100 12.17 -15.79 4.62
N ARG A 101 13.31 -15.21 4.25
CA ARG A 101 13.38 -14.17 3.23
C ARG A 101 12.98 -14.75 1.88
N TYR A 102 11.91 -14.21 1.31
CA TYR A 102 11.37 -14.64 0.04
C TYR A 102 11.94 -13.84 -1.14
N CYS A 103 11.92 -12.50 -1.05
CA CYS A 103 12.49 -11.62 -2.06
C CYS A 103 12.89 -10.25 -1.49
N THR A 104 13.55 -9.44 -2.31
CA THR A 104 13.94 -8.06 -1.96
C THR A 104 13.66 -7.14 -3.12
N ILE A 105 12.99 -6.00 -2.85
CA ILE A 105 12.78 -4.91 -3.80
C ILE A 105 13.65 -3.73 -3.35
N GLU A 106 14.34 -3.13 -4.30
CA GLU A 106 15.36 -2.11 -4.02
C GLU A 106 15.11 -0.83 -4.79
N SER A 107 15.47 0.30 -4.19
CA SER A 107 15.42 1.62 -4.85
C SER A 107 16.59 2.51 -4.46
N SER A 108 17.06 3.31 -5.41
CA SER A 108 18.03 4.39 -5.20
C SER A 108 17.40 5.68 -4.64
N GLY A 109 16.09 5.66 -4.32
CA GLY A 109 15.37 6.78 -3.75
C GLY A 109 15.87 7.23 -2.38
N THR A 110 15.36 8.38 -1.93
CA THR A 110 15.69 8.98 -0.62
C THR A 110 14.71 8.60 0.48
N ALA A 111 13.48 8.21 0.14
CA ALA A 111 12.47 7.71 1.09
C ALA A 111 11.42 6.85 0.37
N ILE A 112 10.75 6.02 1.15
CA ILE A 112 9.51 5.36 0.75
C ILE A 112 8.39 6.34 1.09
N ASP A 113 7.67 6.83 0.08
CA ASP A 113 6.60 7.79 0.28
C ASP A 113 5.32 7.10 0.75
N SER A 114 4.90 6.05 0.04
CA SER A 114 3.69 5.30 0.37
C SER A 114 3.74 3.87 -0.16
N VAL A 115 2.95 3.00 0.46
CA VAL A 115 2.87 1.57 0.08
C VAL A 115 1.41 1.13 0.08
N TYR A 116 1.03 0.37 -0.95
CA TYR A 116 -0.29 -0.24 -1.09
C TYR A 116 -0.15 -1.69 -1.59
N TYR A 117 -1.13 -2.49 -1.25
CA TYR A 117 -1.27 -3.90 -1.66
C TYR A 117 -2.63 -4.06 -2.32
N GLN A 118 -2.67 -4.32 -3.60
CA GLN A 118 -3.93 -4.39 -4.34
C GLN A 118 -3.82 -5.37 -5.50
N ASP A 119 -4.83 -6.21 -5.66
CA ASP A 119 -5.00 -7.02 -6.85
C ASP A 119 -5.47 -6.11 -7.99
N LEU A 120 -4.58 -5.85 -8.95
CA LEU A 120 -4.82 -4.93 -10.07
C LEU A 120 -5.19 -5.66 -11.37
N ASN A 121 -5.20 -7.01 -11.36
CA ASN A 121 -5.55 -7.82 -12.54
C ASN A 121 -6.67 -8.84 -12.28
N GLY A 122 -7.12 -8.98 -11.03
CA GLY A 122 -8.19 -9.89 -10.64
C GLY A 122 -7.77 -11.36 -10.56
N ASP A 123 -6.47 -11.65 -10.44
CA ASP A 123 -5.95 -13.02 -10.36
C ASP A 123 -5.93 -13.60 -8.93
N GLY A 124 -6.34 -12.78 -7.94
CA GLY A 124 -6.35 -13.12 -6.51
C GLY A 124 -5.03 -12.86 -5.80
N ARG A 125 -3.99 -12.41 -6.51
CA ARG A 125 -2.71 -11.98 -5.94
C ARG A 125 -2.67 -10.46 -5.89
N ARG A 126 -1.93 -9.94 -4.92
CA ARG A 126 -1.82 -8.49 -4.77
C ARG A 126 -0.48 -8.00 -5.27
N GLU A 127 -0.51 -7.04 -6.17
CA GLU A 127 0.66 -6.27 -6.52
C GLU A 127 1.06 -5.36 -5.37
N LEU A 128 2.36 -5.14 -5.27
CA LEU A 128 2.95 -4.14 -4.37
C LEU A 128 3.13 -2.83 -5.12
N ILE A 129 2.40 -1.80 -4.72
CA ILE A 129 2.47 -0.45 -5.28
C ILE A 129 3.26 0.42 -4.32
N VAL A 130 4.39 0.98 -4.80
CA VAL A 130 5.29 1.77 -3.97
C VAL A 130 5.49 3.15 -4.57
N GLY A 131 5.17 4.18 -3.79
CA GLY A 131 5.59 5.55 -4.05
C GLY A 131 7.01 5.76 -3.51
N TRP A 132 7.96 6.02 -4.40
CA TRP A 132 9.34 6.32 -4.07
C TRP A 132 9.59 7.82 -4.14
N ARG A 133 10.23 8.39 -3.14
CA ARG A 133 10.79 9.74 -3.22
C ARG A 133 12.22 9.64 -3.73
N ILE A 134 12.44 10.13 -4.94
CA ILE A 134 13.77 10.11 -5.57
C ILE A 134 14.60 11.31 -5.10
N SER A 135 13.96 12.49 -5.07
CA SER A 135 14.55 13.73 -4.56
C SER A 135 13.48 14.57 -3.83
N ALA A 136 13.80 15.79 -3.45
CA ALA A 136 12.83 16.71 -2.86
C ALA A 136 11.64 17.03 -3.79
N GLU A 137 11.84 16.99 -5.11
CA GLU A 137 10.87 17.39 -6.12
C GLU A 137 10.40 16.23 -7.01
N VAL A 138 11.12 15.09 -7.00
CA VAL A 138 10.86 13.97 -7.89
C VAL A 138 10.36 12.76 -7.10
N GLN A 139 9.16 12.33 -7.45
CA GLN A 139 8.55 11.12 -6.93
C GLN A 139 8.22 10.18 -8.09
N THR A 140 8.34 8.88 -7.85
CA THR A 140 7.95 7.84 -8.80
C THR A 140 7.06 6.82 -8.12
N VAL A 141 6.02 6.36 -8.80
CA VAL A 141 5.24 5.20 -8.39
C VAL A 141 5.68 4.01 -9.23
N ALA A 142 5.88 2.88 -8.59
CA ALA A 142 6.18 1.63 -9.25
C ALA A 142 5.26 0.52 -8.72
N VAL A 143 4.90 -0.40 -9.60
CA VAL A 143 4.10 -1.58 -9.29
C VAL A 143 4.96 -2.81 -9.49
N TYR A 144 4.94 -3.72 -8.53
CA TYR A 144 5.75 -4.94 -8.56
C TYR A 144 4.88 -6.17 -8.35
N THR A 145 5.20 -7.24 -9.08
CA THR A 145 4.79 -8.58 -8.66
C THR A 145 5.63 -9.00 -7.45
N VAL A 146 5.03 -9.73 -6.52
CA VAL A 146 5.76 -10.32 -5.39
C VAL A 146 6.03 -11.78 -5.70
N ALA A 147 7.23 -12.05 -6.20
CA ALA A 147 7.73 -13.36 -6.55
C ALA A 147 9.18 -13.50 -6.05
N ARG A 148 9.77 -14.71 -6.11
CA ARG A 148 11.19 -14.89 -5.73
C ARG A 148 12.13 -13.94 -6.50
N GLU A 149 11.78 -13.64 -7.74
CA GLU A 149 12.38 -12.60 -8.56
C GLU A 149 11.29 -11.55 -8.84
N PRO A 150 11.22 -10.45 -8.04
CA PRO A 150 10.20 -9.44 -8.23
C PRO A 150 10.38 -8.73 -9.56
N VAL A 151 9.30 -8.55 -10.29
CA VAL A 151 9.28 -7.83 -11.56
C VAL A 151 8.59 -6.48 -11.37
N ALA A 152 9.23 -5.41 -11.82
CA ALA A 152 8.58 -4.11 -11.95
C ALA A 152 7.65 -4.14 -13.17
N LEU A 153 6.35 -4.09 -12.93
CA LEU A 153 5.31 -4.10 -13.97
C LEU A 153 5.19 -2.74 -14.66
N MET A 154 5.44 -1.67 -13.91
CA MET A 154 5.48 -0.30 -14.41
C MET A 154 6.26 0.59 -13.45
N SER A 155 6.71 1.75 -13.94
CA SER A 155 7.22 2.85 -13.15
C SER A 155 6.91 4.17 -13.87
N SER A 156 6.42 5.17 -13.12
CA SER A 156 6.10 6.50 -13.65
C SER A 156 6.38 7.59 -12.62
N GLY A 157 6.82 8.75 -13.07
CA GLY A 157 6.80 9.96 -12.25
C GLY A 157 5.37 10.37 -11.89
N TYR A 158 5.15 10.92 -10.72
CA TYR A 158 3.82 11.38 -10.30
C TYR A 158 3.89 12.65 -9.44
N THR A 159 2.80 13.41 -9.48
CA THR A 159 2.47 14.43 -8.48
C THR A 159 1.52 13.84 -7.43
N ARG A 160 0.50 13.12 -7.87
CA ARG A 160 -0.43 12.35 -7.05
C ARG A 160 -0.78 11.05 -7.80
N PHE A 161 -1.14 10.03 -7.05
CA PHE A 161 -1.79 8.85 -7.63
C PHE A 161 -2.90 8.35 -6.70
N THR A 162 -3.79 7.56 -7.25
CA THR A 162 -4.83 6.86 -6.51
C THR A 162 -5.11 5.50 -7.12
N ILE A 163 -5.67 4.61 -6.32
CA ILE A 163 -6.05 3.27 -6.74
C ILE A 163 -7.53 3.13 -6.47
N GLN A 164 -8.32 2.92 -7.50
CA GLN A 164 -9.76 2.77 -7.39
C GLN A 164 -10.35 2.09 -8.63
N ASP A 165 -11.48 1.46 -8.47
CA ASP A 165 -12.29 0.95 -9.59
C ASP A 165 -13.09 2.12 -10.19
N LEU A 166 -12.52 2.74 -11.24
CA LEU A 166 -13.16 3.85 -11.93
C LEU A 166 -13.98 3.39 -13.14
N ASN A 167 -13.63 2.25 -13.74
CA ASN A 167 -14.33 1.67 -14.88
C ASN A 167 -15.53 0.79 -14.48
N GLY A 168 -15.68 0.47 -13.17
CA GLY A 168 -16.80 -0.27 -12.61
C GLY A 168 -16.77 -1.78 -12.89
N ASP A 169 -15.60 -2.34 -13.21
CA ASP A 169 -15.44 -3.78 -13.47
C ASP A 169 -15.18 -4.62 -12.20
N GLY A 170 -15.04 -3.96 -11.05
CA GLY A 170 -14.75 -4.58 -9.75
C GLY A 170 -13.27 -4.75 -9.47
N ILE A 171 -12.39 -4.42 -10.41
CA ILE A 171 -10.93 -4.50 -10.26
C ILE A 171 -10.35 -3.09 -10.13
N PRO A 172 -9.65 -2.75 -9.04
CA PRO A 172 -9.05 -1.44 -8.90
C PRO A 172 -7.98 -1.18 -9.95
N SER A 173 -7.92 0.04 -10.45
CA SER A 173 -6.93 0.49 -11.41
C SER A 173 -6.08 1.62 -10.82
N LEU A 174 -4.83 1.73 -11.27
CA LEU A 174 -3.93 2.80 -10.90
C LEU A 174 -4.17 4.03 -11.80
N LEU A 175 -4.46 5.17 -11.17
CA LEU A 175 -4.50 6.48 -11.83
C LEU A 175 -3.32 7.32 -11.36
N VAL A 176 -2.56 7.84 -12.30
CA VAL A 176 -1.39 8.70 -12.04
C VAL A 176 -1.67 10.10 -12.57
N LEU A 177 -1.50 11.10 -11.71
CA LEU A 177 -1.63 12.51 -12.03
C LEU A 177 -0.22 13.12 -12.11
N ARG A 178 0.14 13.66 -13.25
CA ARG A 178 1.47 14.21 -13.50
C ARG A 178 1.48 15.29 -14.58
N THR A 179 2.57 15.97 -14.70
CA THR A 179 2.89 16.79 -15.89
C THR A 179 3.50 15.88 -16.94
N ASP A 180 3.01 15.91 -18.16
CA ASP A 180 3.56 15.15 -19.29
C ASP A 180 4.77 15.84 -19.94
N ALA A 181 5.29 15.26 -21.03
CA ALA A 181 6.44 15.80 -21.75
C ALA A 181 6.18 17.15 -22.42
N ASP A 182 4.92 17.45 -22.72
CA ASP A 182 4.47 18.72 -23.31
C ASP A 182 4.11 19.75 -22.23
N SER A 183 4.46 19.48 -20.96
CA SER A 183 4.16 20.31 -19.79
C SER A 183 2.67 20.43 -19.47
N GLN A 184 1.82 19.52 -19.97
CA GLN A 184 0.40 19.50 -19.69
C GLN A 184 0.08 18.69 -18.43
N PRO A 185 -0.86 19.17 -17.60
CA PRO A 185 -1.38 18.39 -16.49
C PRO A 185 -2.28 17.28 -17.02
N VAL A 186 -1.94 16.03 -16.73
CA VAL A 186 -2.66 14.86 -17.23
C VAL A 186 -2.99 13.89 -16.13
N ALA A 187 -4.09 13.16 -16.33
CA ALA A 187 -4.42 11.94 -15.62
C ALA A 187 -4.24 10.75 -16.56
N GLU A 188 -3.51 9.76 -16.11
CA GLU A 188 -3.22 8.52 -16.84
C GLU A 188 -3.83 7.33 -16.09
N PHE A 189 -4.64 6.55 -16.80
CA PHE A 189 -5.21 5.30 -16.34
C PHE A 189 -4.33 4.17 -16.83
N TYR A 190 -3.75 3.42 -15.89
CA TYR A 190 -2.90 2.27 -16.18
C TYR A 190 -3.73 1.00 -16.24
N GLY A 191 -3.55 0.25 -17.29
CA GLY A 191 -4.15 -1.04 -17.53
C GLY A 191 -3.12 -2.10 -17.88
N TRP A 192 -3.53 -3.35 -17.87
CA TRP A 192 -2.68 -4.47 -18.24
C TRP A 192 -2.56 -4.55 -19.77
N GLN A 193 -1.34 -4.78 -20.22
CA GLN A 193 -0.97 -5.03 -21.60
C GLN A 193 -0.05 -6.27 -21.58
N ASP A 194 -0.61 -7.43 -21.84
CA ASP A 194 0.04 -8.73 -21.65
C ASP A 194 0.49 -8.91 -20.17
N GLU A 195 1.79 -9.03 -19.93
CA GLU A 195 2.39 -9.23 -18.59
C GLU A 195 2.93 -7.93 -17.95
N GLN A 196 2.67 -6.78 -18.54
CA GLN A 196 3.12 -5.48 -18.07
C GLN A 196 1.94 -4.52 -17.90
N MET A 197 2.17 -3.44 -17.15
CA MET A 197 1.21 -2.36 -17.04
C MET A 197 1.66 -1.16 -17.89
N GLY A 198 0.73 -0.58 -18.63
CA GLY A 198 0.95 0.59 -19.46
C GLY A 198 -0.18 1.58 -19.38
N VAL A 199 0.03 2.78 -19.91
CA VAL A 199 -1.03 3.79 -20.02
C VAL A 199 -2.05 3.33 -21.06
N ALA A 200 -3.22 2.93 -20.57
CA ALA A 200 -4.34 2.51 -21.43
C ALA A 200 -5.15 3.72 -21.90
N TYR A 201 -5.37 4.70 -21.02
CA TYR A 201 -6.12 5.92 -21.33
C TYR A 201 -5.50 7.11 -20.62
N ARG A 202 -5.68 8.29 -21.20
CA ARG A 202 -5.26 9.55 -20.59
C ARG A 202 -6.25 10.68 -20.93
N CYS A 203 -6.36 11.66 -20.03
CA CYS A 203 -7.04 12.91 -20.29
C CYS A 203 -6.24 14.08 -19.72
N VAL A 204 -6.47 15.28 -20.28
CA VAL A 204 -5.90 16.54 -19.79
C VAL A 204 -6.74 17.05 -18.64
N LEU A 205 -6.09 17.62 -17.62
CA LEU A 205 -6.75 18.27 -16.50
C LEU A 205 -6.85 19.78 -16.75
N SER A 206 -7.92 20.39 -16.23
CA SER A 206 -8.08 21.83 -16.20
C SER A 206 -7.25 22.47 -15.08
N SER A 207 -7.03 21.72 -13.99
CA SER A 207 -6.24 22.17 -12.84
C SER A 207 -4.74 22.04 -13.11
N THR A 208 -3.95 23.03 -12.67
CA THR A 208 -2.48 22.95 -12.71
C THR A 208 -1.95 21.89 -11.76
N MET A 209 -0.86 21.20 -12.10
CA MET A 209 -0.29 20.16 -11.23
C MET A 209 0.15 20.69 -9.85
N ALA A 210 0.65 21.91 -9.79
CA ALA A 210 1.01 22.57 -8.53
C ALA A 210 -0.19 22.73 -7.58
N SER A 211 -1.38 22.96 -8.14
CA SER A 211 -2.63 23.05 -7.37
C SER A 211 -3.19 21.67 -7.02
N VAL A 212 -3.13 20.70 -7.93
CA VAL A 212 -3.52 19.29 -7.69
C VAL A 212 -2.71 18.69 -6.55
N ASN A 213 -1.43 19.02 -6.43
CA ASN A 213 -0.59 18.56 -5.33
C ASN A 213 -1.12 18.95 -3.94
N ARG A 214 -1.76 20.12 -3.85
CA ARG A 214 -2.32 20.69 -2.61
C ARG A 214 -3.82 20.52 -2.47
N GLY A 215 -4.50 20.19 -3.57
CA GLY A 215 -5.93 20.00 -3.64
C GLY A 215 -6.41 18.67 -3.06
N SER A 216 -7.69 18.44 -3.13
CA SER A 216 -8.29 17.17 -2.73
C SER A 216 -8.45 16.22 -3.92
N LEU A 217 -8.24 14.93 -3.66
CA LEU A 217 -8.66 13.82 -4.50
C LEU A 217 -9.75 13.06 -3.75
N VAL A 218 -10.96 13.05 -4.27
CA VAL A 218 -12.10 12.42 -3.61
C VAL A 218 -12.76 11.44 -4.56
N SER A 219 -12.71 10.16 -4.19
CA SER A 219 -13.49 9.12 -4.88
C SER A 219 -14.97 9.29 -4.55
N GLY A 220 -15.82 9.23 -5.56
CA GLY A 220 -17.26 9.40 -5.43
C GLY A 220 -17.99 8.79 -6.61
N ARG A 221 -19.19 9.29 -6.87
CA ARG A 221 -20.01 8.90 -8.01
C ARG A 221 -20.56 10.16 -8.68
N LEU A 222 -20.68 10.11 -10.00
CA LEU A 222 -21.36 11.15 -10.79
C LEU A 222 -22.87 10.98 -10.69
N ASP A 223 -23.33 9.72 -10.73
CA ASP A 223 -24.72 9.28 -10.57
C ASP A 223 -24.74 7.92 -9.84
N ALA A 224 -25.88 7.23 -9.81
CA ALA A 224 -26.05 5.96 -9.09
C ALA A 224 -25.03 4.89 -9.51
N ASP A 225 -24.65 4.86 -10.79
CA ASP A 225 -23.91 3.76 -11.41
C ASP A 225 -22.51 4.14 -11.91
N THR A 226 -22.20 5.45 -11.99
CA THR A 226 -20.96 5.94 -12.60
C THR A 226 -19.94 6.33 -11.52
N PRO A 227 -18.88 5.53 -11.27
CA PRO A 227 -17.77 5.95 -10.41
C PRO A 227 -17.11 7.22 -10.95
N ALA A 228 -16.65 8.09 -10.06
CA ALA A 228 -15.98 9.33 -10.43
C ALA A 228 -14.86 9.67 -9.45
N LEU A 229 -13.81 10.33 -9.96
CA LEU A 229 -12.77 10.96 -9.16
C LEU A 229 -12.88 12.48 -9.30
N TYR A 230 -13.07 13.15 -8.19
CA TYR A 230 -13.13 14.61 -8.09
C TYR A 230 -11.75 15.14 -7.66
N ILE A 231 -11.20 16.05 -8.46
CA ILE A 231 -9.90 16.66 -8.23
C ILE A 231 -10.12 18.18 -8.13
N THR A 232 -9.82 18.76 -6.97
CA THR A 232 -9.92 20.20 -6.78
C THR A 232 -8.57 20.87 -6.98
N GLY A 233 -8.55 21.99 -7.66
CA GLY A 233 -7.35 22.76 -7.92
C GLY A 233 -7.68 24.19 -8.36
N VAL A 234 -6.73 24.81 -9.06
CA VAL A 234 -6.91 26.06 -9.78
C VAL A 234 -6.36 25.90 -11.20
N ASP A 235 -6.99 26.58 -12.13
CA ASP A 235 -6.56 26.64 -13.53
C ASP A 235 -5.32 27.55 -13.71
N GLU A 236 -4.88 27.73 -14.95
CA GLU A 236 -3.76 28.62 -15.30
C GLU A 236 -4.03 30.10 -15.01
N GLN A 237 -5.29 30.51 -14.95
CA GLN A 237 -5.74 31.85 -14.62
C GLN A 237 -5.87 32.06 -13.10
N GLY A 238 -5.65 31.03 -12.30
CA GLY A 238 -5.79 31.05 -10.83
C GLY A 238 -7.25 30.95 -10.35
N MET A 239 -8.18 30.58 -11.23
CA MET A 239 -9.58 30.36 -10.87
C MET A 239 -9.76 28.94 -10.31
N ALA A 240 -10.68 28.80 -9.36
CA ALA A 240 -11.01 27.48 -8.81
C ALA A 240 -11.51 26.55 -9.93
N ALA A 241 -10.91 25.40 -10.03
CA ALA A 241 -11.23 24.34 -10.98
C ALA A 241 -11.55 23.05 -10.25
N THR A 242 -12.44 22.25 -10.82
CA THR A 242 -12.74 20.90 -10.36
C THR A 242 -12.76 19.97 -11.57
N ASP A 243 -11.75 19.14 -11.69
CA ASP A 243 -11.74 18.10 -12.69
C ASP A 243 -12.57 16.90 -12.18
N ILE A 244 -13.41 16.37 -13.04
CA ILE A 244 -14.27 15.21 -12.73
C ILE A 244 -13.93 14.10 -13.71
N LEU A 245 -13.15 13.13 -13.24
CA LEU A 245 -12.73 12.02 -14.07
C LEU A 245 -13.75 10.88 -13.95
N VAL A 246 -14.20 10.41 -15.10
CA VAL A 246 -15.07 9.25 -15.24
C VAL A 246 -14.53 8.32 -16.33
N PHE A 247 -14.92 7.05 -16.29
CA PHE A 247 -14.64 6.11 -17.35
C PHE A 247 -15.88 5.93 -18.25
N ARG A 248 -15.70 6.01 -19.56
CA ARG A 248 -16.72 5.77 -20.58
C ARG A 248 -16.29 4.60 -21.45
N GLN A 249 -17.18 3.64 -21.69
CA GLN A 249 -16.83 2.41 -22.42
C GLN A 249 -16.28 2.68 -23.84
N ASP A 250 -16.74 3.73 -24.49
CA ASP A 250 -16.38 4.10 -25.87
C ASP A 250 -15.21 5.09 -25.95
N LEU A 251 -14.92 5.81 -24.88
CA LEU A 251 -13.93 6.91 -24.85
C LEU A 251 -12.77 6.66 -23.85
N GLY A 252 -12.93 5.71 -22.94
CA GLY A 252 -12.00 5.47 -21.85
C GLY A 252 -12.08 6.55 -20.76
N LEU A 253 -10.95 7.04 -20.32
CA LEU A 253 -10.86 8.07 -19.28
C LEU A 253 -11.23 9.44 -19.83
N VAL A 254 -12.23 10.08 -19.26
CA VAL A 254 -12.75 11.41 -19.67
C VAL A 254 -12.75 12.35 -18.48
N ASN A 255 -12.32 13.59 -18.72
CA ASN A 255 -12.53 14.72 -17.81
C ASN A 255 -13.78 15.50 -18.23
N LEU A 256 -14.70 15.72 -17.31
CA LEU A 256 -15.98 16.43 -17.55
C LEU A 256 -15.92 17.92 -17.16
N ALA A 257 -14.74 18.43 -16.76
CA ALA A 257 -14.55 19.84 -16.40
C ALA A 257 -14.62 20.78 -17.61
#